data_37776d101ce04fcca9a3c003416aa6b2
#
_entry.id   37776d101ce04fcca9a3c003416aa6b2
#
_cell.length_a   1.000
_cell.length_b   1.000
_cell.length_c   1.000
_cell.angle_alpha   90.00
_cell.angle_beta   90.00
_cell.angle_gamma   90.00
#
_symmetry.space_group_name_H-M   'P 1'
#
loop_
_entity.id
_entity.type
_entity.pdbx_description
1 polymer ?
#
loop_
_entity_poly.entity_id
_entity_poly.type
_entity_poly.pdbx_seq_one_letter_code
_entity_poly.pdbx_strand_id
1 'polypeptide(L)'
;MTALSFVFAFVLMLGVLVFVHELGHFLVAKLFDVKVLKFSLGFGPAIGIGRWRLAFTRGETEYVVAWFPLGGFVKMLGENPEDEVREASAGEVAEGVAPPAADGTGGQALCAMPIDPADIPRAFNNKPVWQRLLVLFAGPGMNLLLPVVIFIGALAVGMPRPEPVIGTIEPGSPAAKAGLAVGDRVVAVGGTQVQWWDDVEDDLRARPGESVAIRVQRDAQTIDTSLSLEDRTGMDAVGAPAQIGWAGLGHSRLAAVVGIPTADAPANETELRSGDRVVAVAGEAVEDWVGFASRYAGAGRGGTVAVRVERLEGGQTKPKTLELKLPALGSVEALGAVPATVLVAGTTPGSPADKAELRAGDLIVAVDGAPVGSFAAFSELVRASGGRALQIAYARAGERHEIRVQPQMLEADTGLGIPEERYLIGITAHAAAVQGAVGIDRETNPLVSVPRAVGMTADLTSTFLAGLKRLVSGDVSRKQLAGPIGIAEIAHNAFEQGWFAYLTTLILISINLAVLNLLPIPVLDGGQALLIAIEGVKRSPLSIRTRDIVQQIGVTVMVMLMGLAFWNDLSRHWSRFVDWVRHSAGL
;
A
#
# COMPACT_ATOMS: atom_id res chain seq x y z
N MET A 1 -15.48 -14.03 5.71
CA MET A 1 -14.33 -14.22 4.80
C MET A 1 -14.14 -15.70 4.56
N THR A 2 -14.15 -16.17 3.33
CA THR A 2 -13.88 -17.58 3.07
C THR A 2 -12.37 -17.79 2.96
N ALA A 3 -11.81 -18.75 3.69
CA ALA A 3 -10.39 -19.12 3.60
C ALA A 3 -9.95 -19.39 2.15
N LEU A 4 -10.89 -19.76 1.30
CA LEU A 4 -10.67 -20.01 -0.12
C LEU A 4 -10.33 -18.73 -0.90
N SER A 5 -11.02 -17.60 -0.67
CA SER A 5 -10.72 -16.32 -1.35
C SER A 5 -9.37 -15.76 -0.95
N PHE A 6 -8.98 -15.94 0.32
CA PHE A 6 -7.66 -15.56 0.83
C PHE A 6 -6.54 -16.32 0.11
N VAL A 7 -6.63 -17.65 0.08
CA VAL A 7 -5.63 -18.50 -0.61
C VAL A 7 -5.60 -18.21 -2.11
N PHE A 8 -6.78 -18.04 -2.74
CA PHE A 8 -6.88 -17.75 -4.16
C PHE A 8 -6.20 -16.44 -4.55
N ALA A 9 -6.49 -15.35 -3.83
CA ALA A 9 -5.91 -14.02 -4.11
C ALA A 9 -4.37 -14.07 -3.98
N PHE A 10 -3.85 -14.70 -2.93
CA PHE A 10 -2.42 -14.84 -2.71
C PHE A 10 -1.73 -15.69 -3.78
N VAL A 11 -2.27 -16.88 -4.06
CA VAL A 11 -1.68 -17.80 -5.06
C VAL A 11 -1.71 -17.19 -6.46
N LEU A 12 -2.80 -16.50 -6.81
CA LEU A 12 -2.90 -15.82 -8.09
C LEU A 12 -1.84 -14.71 -8.23
N MET A 13 -1.71 -13.86 -7.20
CA MET A 13 -0.74 -12.76 -7.20
C MET A 13 0.69 -13.28 -7.30
N LEU A 14 1.06 -14.18 -6.39
CA LEU A 14 2.40 -14.75 -6.36
C LEU A 14 2.72 -15.56 -7.62
N GLY A 15 1.73 -16.32 -8.11
CA GLY A 15 1.88 -17.11 -9.34
C GLY A 15 2.19 -16.25 -10.56
N VAL A 16 1.49 -15.10 -10.72
CA VAL A 16 1.78 -14.15 -11.82
C VAL A 16 3.17 -13.55 -11.67
N LEU A 17 3.55 -13.10 -10.47
CA LEU A 17 4.84 -12.47 -10.21
C LEU A 17 6.01 -13.42 -10.47
N VAL A 18 5.92 -14.64 -9.95
CA VAL A 18 6.94 -15.68 -10.14
C VAL A 18 6.99 -16.10 -11.60
N PHE A 19 5.85 -16.32 -12.24
CA PHE A 19 5.80 -16.68 -13.67
C PHE A 19 6.52 -15.64 -14.54
N VAL A 20 6.23 -14.36 -14.34
CA VAL A 20 6.83 -13.26 -15.11
C VAL A 20 8.34 -13.18 -14.87
N HIS A 21 8.77 -13.35 -13.62
CA HIS A 21 10.18 -13.38 -13.24
C HIS A 21 10.92 -14.52 -13.93
N GLU A 22 10.47 -15.76 -13.77
CA GLU A 22 11.09 -16.93 -14.38
C GLU A 22 11.04 -16.89 -15.91
N LEU A 23 9.96 -16.32 -16.46
CA LEU A 23 9.84 -16.10 -17.90
C LEU A 23 10.98 -15.20 -18.43
N GLY A 24 11.41 -14.20 -17.65
CA GLY A 24 12.54 -13.34 -17.99
C GLY A 24 13.81 -14.13 -18.21
N HIS A 25 14.20 -14.92 -17.20
CA HIS A 25 15.37 -15.81 -17.30
C HIS A 25 15.27 -16.78 -18.47
N PHE A 26 14.10 -17.39 -18.62
CA PHE A 26 13.85 -18.36 -19.69
C PHE A 26 14.00 -17.76 -21.08
N LEU A 27 13.38 -16.61 -21.35
CA LEU A 27 13.40 -15.98 -22.67
C LEU A 27 14.82 -15.57 -23.07
N VAL A 28 15.56 -14.95 -22.14
CA VAL A 28 16.93 -14.49 -22.44
C VAL A 28 17.90 -15.66 -22.51
N ALA A 29 17.74 -16.71 -21.69
CA ALA A 29 18.51 -17.94 -21.81
C ALA A 29 18.31 -18.58 -23.20
N LYS A 30 17.07 -18.70 -23.67
CA LYS A 30 16.78 -19.22 -25.02
C LYS A 30 17.31 -18.33 -26.13
N LEU A 31 17.26 -16.99 -25.96
CA LEU A 31 17.82 -16.03 -26.92
C LEU A 31 19.33 -16.24 -27.12
N PHE A 32 20.06 -16.60 -26.08
CA PHE A 32 21.50 -16.88 -26.14
C PHE A 32 21.83 -18.37 -26.35
N ASP A 33 20.84 -19.17 -26.74
CA ASP A 33 21.02 -20.60 -26.95
C ASP A 33 21.62 -21.30 -25.73
N VAL A 34 21.11 -20.94 -24.52
CA VAL A 34 21.38 -21.71 -23.30
C VAL A 34 20.39 -22.87 -23.23
N LYS A 35 20.87 -24.08 -22.97
CA LYS A 35 19.99 -25.23 -22.82
C LYS A 35 19.24 -25.16 -21.50
N VAL A 36 17.91 -24.96 -21.58
CA VAL A 36 17.02 -24.98 -20.43
C VAL A 36 16.42 -26.35 -20.28
N LEU A 37 16.71 -26.99 -19.16
CA LEU A 37 16.27 -28.34 -18.85
C LEU A 37 14.85 -28.35 -18.27
N LYS A 38 14.54 -27.40 -17.38
CA LYS A 38 13.26 -27.33 -16.70
C LYS A 38 12.82 -25.89 -16.44
N PHE A 39 11.54 -25.63 -16.68
CA PHE A 39 10.85 -24.42 -16.29
C PHE A 39 9.75 -24.81 -15.28
N SER A 40 9.88 -24.39 -14.02
CA SER A 40 8.97 -24.78 -12.95
C SER A 40 8.31 -23.58 -12.30
N LEU A 41 6.98 -23.62 -12.23
CA LEU A 41 6.20 -22.74 -11.36
C LEU A 41 5.94 -23.48 -10.05
N GLY A 42 6.55 -23.01 -8.98
CA GLY A 42 6.53 -23.66 -7.69
C GLY A 42 7.68 -24.65 -7.47
N PHE A 43 7.75 -25.14 -6.22
CA PHE A 43 8.71 -26.13 -5.78
C PHE A 43 8.04 -27.49 -5.51
N GLY A 44 8.80 -28.57 -5.64
CA GLY A 44 8.34 -29.92 -5.35
C GLY A 44 7.82 -30.68 -6.58
N PRO A 45 7.05 -31.77 -6.37
CA PRO A 45 6.51 -32.58 -7.45
C PRO A 45 5.44 -31.83 -8.24
N ALA A 46 5.25 -32.21 -9.51
CA ALA A 46 4.16 -31.68 -10.33
C ALA A 46 2.79 -31.97 -9.71
N ILE A 47 1.88 -30.98 -9.80
CA ILE A 47 0.50 -31.14 -9.37
C ILE A 47 -0.16 -32.26 -10.18
N GLY A 48 -0.82 -33.19 -9.50
CA GLY A 48 -1.55 -34.30 -10.13
C GLY A 48 -1.08 -35.68 -9.69
N ILE A 49 -1.75 -36.73 -10.17
CA ILE A 49 -1.52 -38.13 -9.80
C ILE A 49 -1.30 -38.97 -11.06
N GLY A 50 -0.25 -39.80 -11.05
CA GLY A 50 0.07 -40.70 -12.15
C GLY A 50 0.37 -39.95 -13.46
N ARG A 51 -0.35 -40.26 -14.54
CA ARG A 51 -0.21 -39.63 -15.84
C ARG A 51 -0.96 -38.27 -15.97
N TRP A 52 -1.81 -37.92 -15.01
CA TRP A 52 -2.52 -36.67 -14.93
C TRP A 52 -1.73 -35.65 -14.08
N ARG A 53 -0.51 -35.35 -14.54
CA ARG A 53 0.36 -34.35 -13.91
C ARG A 53 0.40 -33.09 -14.77
N LEU A 54 0.41 -31.92 -14.11
CA LEU A 54 0.65 -30.64 -14.78
C LEU A 54 2.13 -30.49 -15.13
N ALA A 55 2.60 -31.41 -15.96
CA ALA A 55 3.95 -31.42 -16.50
C ALA A 55 3.90 -31.87 -17.96
N PHE A 56 4.59 -31.16 -18.82
CA PHE A 56 4.74 -31.55 -20.23
C PHE A 56 6.13 -31.12 -20.75
N THR A 57 6.64 -31.88 -21.72
CA THR A 57 7.92 -31.57 -22.35
C THR A 57 7.66 -31.03 -23.75
N ARG A 58 8.28 -29.88 -24.07
CA ARG A 58 8.27 -29.31 -25.41
C ARG A 58 9.69 -28.99 -25.84
N GLY A 59 10.14 -29.68 -26.90
CA GLY A 59 11.55 -29.64 -27.29
C GLY A 59 12.43 -30.26 -26.22
N GLU A 60 13.38 -29.50 -25.72
CA GLU A 60 14.38 -29.93 -24.72
C GLU A 60 14.00 -29.50 -23.27
N THR A 61 12.91 -28.77 -23.09
CA THR A 61 12.51 -28.20 -21.80
C THR A 61 11.29 -28.90 -21.24
N GLU A 62 11.38 -29.31 -19.96
CA GLU A 62 10.25 -29.78 -19.17
C GLU A 62 9.56 -28.59 -18.51
N TYR A 63 8.25 -28.42 -18.72
CA TYR A 63 7.42 -27.40 -18.09
C TYR A 63 6.61 -28.02 -16.97
N VAL A 64 6.66 -27.47 -15.76
CA VAL A 64 6.04 -28.05 -14.57
C VAL A 64 5.29 -26.98 -13.77
N VAL A 65 4.08 -27.33 -13.29
CA VAL A 65 3.41 -26.60 -12.22
C VAL A 65 3.45 -27.48 -10.97
N ALA A 66 4.15 -27.02 -9.94
CA ALA A 66 4.44 -27.78 -8.73
C ALA A 66 3.48 -27.44 -7.59
N TRP A 67 3.44 -28.31 -6.56
CA TRP A 67 2.50 -28.20 -5.45
C TRP A 67 2.71 -26.99 -4.54
N PHE A 68 3.95 -26.52 -4.37
CA PHE A 68 4.27 -25.40 -3.50
C PHE A 68 4.42 -24.12 -4.33
N PRO A 69 3.40 -23.23 -4.40
CA PRO A 69 3.41 -22.05 -5.28
C PRO A 69 4.25 -20.89 -4.72
N LEU A 70 5.18 -21.16 -3.80
CA LEU A 70 6.02 -20.15 -3.14
C LEU A 70 7.34 -19.95 -3.90
N GLY A 71 7.28 -19.69 -5.21
CA GLY A 71 8.45 -19.45 -6.04
C GLY A 71 8.41 -20.21 -7.35
N GLY A 72 9.52 -20.23 -8.07
CA GLY A 72 9.73 -20.95 -9.31
C GLY A 72 11.23 -21.13 -9.55
N PHE A 73 11.59 -21.75 -10.65
CA PHE A 73 12.96 -21.79 -11.11
C PHE A 73 13.06 -22.20 -12.58
N VAL A 74 14.10 -21.69 -13.22
CA VAL A 74 14.53 -22.10 -14.57
C VAL A 74 15.84 -22.87 -14.41
N LYS A 75 15.82 -24.19 -14.55
CA LYS A 75 17.04 -24.98 -14.48
C LYS A 75 17.77 -24.93 -15.83
N MET A 76 18.93 -24.31 -15.84
CA MET A 76 19.82 -24.24 -17.01
C MET A 76 20.95 -25.27 -16.89
N LEU A 77 21.42 -25.78 -18.01
CA LEU A 77 22.57 -26.66 -18.03
C LEU A 77 23.83 -25.89 -17.60
N GLY A 78 24.64 -26.46 -16.71
CA GLY A 78 25.88 -25.85 -16.21
C GLY A 78 25.69 -24.68 -15.26
N GLU A 79 24.53 -24.53 -14.63
CA GLU A 79 24.27 -23.50 -13.63
C GLU A 79 24.79 -23.92 -12.25
N ASN A 80 24.65 -25.20 -11.90
CA ASN A 80 25.09 -25.73 -10.61
C ASN A 80 26.49 -26.33 -10.67
N PRO A 81 27.30 -26.20 -9.59
CA PRO A 81 28.62 -26.83 -9.50
C PRO A 81 28.59 -28.36 -9.66
N GLU A 82 27.47 -28.99 -9.29
CA GLU A 82 27.28 -30.45 -9.49
C GLU A 82 27.27 -30.88 -10.96
N ASP A 83 26.82 -29.98 -11.85
CA ASP A 83 26.84 -30.23 -13.29
C ASP A 83 28.29 -30.16 -13.83
N GLU A 84 29.16 -29.30 -13.25
CA GLU A 84 30.59 -29.20 -13.59
C GLU A 84 31.37 -30.47 -13.18
N VAL A 85 31.06 -31.05 -12.00
CA VAL A 85 31.66 -32.30 -11.53
C VAL A 85 31.25 -33.48 -12.44
N ARG A 86 30.04 -33.46 -12.98
CA ARG A 86 29.57 -34.44 -13.96
C ARG A 86 30.25 -34.32 -15.32
N GLU A 87 30.61 -33.11 -15.75
CA GLU A 87 31.40 -32.88 -16.96
C GLU A 87 32.82 -33.45 -16.83
N ALA A 88 33.47 -33.25 -15.67
CA ALA A 88 34.78 -33.79 -15.39
C ALA A 88 34.75 -35.34 -15.34
N SER A 89 33.71 -35.92 -14.72
CA SER A 89 33.54 -37.39 -14.66
C SER A 89 33.20 -38.00 -16.02
N ALA A 90 32.49 -37.28 -16.91
CA ALA A 90 32.20 -37.75 -18.27
C ALA A 90 33.45 -37.79 -19.14
N GLY A 91 34.40 -36.86 -18.93
CA GLY A 91 35.71 -36.90 -19.57
C GLY A 91 36.56 -38.14 -19.16
N GLU A 92 36.48 -38.56 -17.88
CA GLU A 92 37.20 -39.72 -17.38
C GLU A 92 36.57 -41.07 -17.80
N VAL A 93 35.23 -41.12 -17.96
CA VAL A 93 34.53 -42.36 -18.41
C VAL A 93 34.86 -42.67 -19.88
N ALA A 94 35.25 -41.68 -20.69
CA ALA A 94 35.74 -41.91 -22.04
C ALA A 94 37.11 -42.64 -22.07
N GLU A 95 37.83 -42.73 -20.93
CA GLU A 95 39.12 -43.44 -20.78
C GLU A 95 39.02 -44.83 -20.03
N GLY A 96 37.81 -45.34 -19.81
CA GLY A 96 37.63 -46.77 -19.42
C GLY A 96 37.66 -47.10 -17.94
N VAL A 97 37.35 -46.16 -17.03
CA VAL A 97 37.25 -46.45 -15.60
C VAL A 97 35.79 -46.71 -15.20
N ALA A 98 35.50 -47.89 -14.61
CA ALA A 98 34.18 -48.26 -14.14
C ALA A 98 33.77 -47.48 -12.87
N PRO A 99 32.50 -47.03 -12.72
CA PRO A 99 32.05 -46.28 -11.56
C PRO A 99 32.04 -47.15 -10.27
N PRO A 100 32.33 -46.56 -9.09
CA PRO A 100 32.25 -47.27 -7.82
C PRO A 100 30.81 -47.64 -7.46
N ALA A 101 30.64 -48.81 -6.86
CA ALA A 101 29.37 -49.38 -6.45
C ALA A 101 28.66 -48.50 -5.38
N ALA A 102 27.36 -48.30 -5.53
CA ALA A 102 26.52 -47.51 -4.64
C ALA A 102 26.29 -48.23 -3.31
N ASP A 103 26.67 -47.61 -2.18
CA ASP A 103 26.24 -48.00 -0.84
C ASP A 103 24.81 -47.55 -0.59
N GLY A 104 24.01 -48.52 -0.13
CA GLY A 104 22.57 -48.41 0.00
C GLY A 104 22.09 -47.50 1.15
N THR A 105 21.94 -46.20 0.88
CA THR A 105 21.09 -45.30 1.67
C THR A 105 20.15 -44.57 0.71
N GLY A 106 18.84 -44.81 0.91
CA GLY A 106 17.75 -44.49 0.00
C GLY A 106 17.50 -42.99 -0.30
N GLY A 107 18.37 -42.41 -1.11
CA GLY A 107 18.10 -41.23 -1.90
C GLY A 107 18.04 -41.68 -3.35
N GLN A 108 16.99 -41.31 -4.09
CA GLN A 108 16.89 -41.59 -5.51
C GLN A 108 18.13 -41.03 -6.22
N ALA A 109 19.07 -41.89 -6.52
CA ALA A 109 20.18 -41.63 -7.43
C ALA A 109 19.56 -41.33 -8.79
N LEU A 110 19.38 -40.04 -9.11
CA LEU A 110 19.19 -39.56 -10.48
C LEU A 110 20.44 -40.02 -11.23
N CYS A 111 20.31 -41.09 -12.04
CA CYS A 111 21.36 -41.54 -12.93
C CYS A 111 21.92 -40.34 -13.68
N ALA A 112 23.19 -40.04 -13.45
CA ALA A 112 23.89 -38.98 -14.17
C ALA A 112 23.97 -39.44 -15.63
N MET A 113 23.09 -38.92 -16.49
CA MET A 113 23.27 -39.08 -17.94
C MET A 113 24.50 -38.25 -18.33
N PRO A 114 25.45 -38.81 -19.08
CA PRO A 114 26.57 -38.04 -19.60
C PRO A 114 26.03 -36.87 -20.45
N ILE A 115 26.60 -35.69 -20.24
CA ILE A 115 26.22 -34.50 -21.04
C ILE A 115 26.67 -34.75 -22.49
N ASP A 116 25.75 -34.55 -23.43
CA ASP A 116 26.08 -34.66 -24.85
C ASP A 116 27.17 -33.62 -25.16
N PRO A 117 28.30 -33.98 -25.77
CA PRO A 117 29.34 -33.05 -26.16
C PRO A 117 28.82 -31.86 -27.02
N ALA A 118 27.74 -32.09 -27.76
CA ALA A 118 27.07 -31.02 -28.54
C ALA A 118 26.39 -29.95 -27.65
N ASP A 119 26.07 -30.28 -26.39
CA ASP A 119 25.42 -29.36 -25.45
C ASP A 119 26.38 -28.55 -24.57
N ILE A 120 27.67 -28.92 -24.54
CA ILE A 120 28.71 -28.20 -23.77
C ILE A 120 28.77 -26.69 -24.12
N PRO A 121 28.75 -26.26 -25.40
CA PRO A 121 28.72 -24.83 -25.74
C PRO A 121 27.43 -24.12 -25.31
N ARG A 122 26.38 -24.87 -25.00
CA ARG A 122 25.06 -24.39 -24.60
C ARG A 122 24.89 -24.32 -23.09
N ALA A 123 25.91 -24.74 -22.32
CA ALA A 123 25.91 -24.65 -20.88
C ALA A 123 26.04 -23.17 -20.44
N PHE A 124 25.32 -22.78 -19.40
CA PHE A 124 25.27 -21.41 -18.87
C PHE A 124 26.66 -20.90 -18.43
N ASN A 125 27.45 -21.74 -17.77
CA ASN A 125 28.81 -21.40 -17.31
C ASN A 125 29.81 -21.19 -18.48
N ASN A 126 29.55 -21.77 -19.66
CA ASN A 126 30.38 -21.63 -20.87
C ASN A 126 30.00 -20.39 -21.70
N LYS A 127 28.93 -19.68 -21.34
CA LYS A 127 28.57 -18.43 -22.04
C LYS A 127 29.44 -17.25 -21.58
N PRO A 128 29.68 -16.26 -22.46
CA PRO A 128 30.38 -15.03 -22.09
C PRO A 128 29.73 -14.34 -20.87
N VAL A 129 30.54 -13.68 -20.05
CA VAL A 129 30.10 -13.02 -18.81
C VAL A 129 28.90 -12.09 -19.05
N TRP A 130 28.89 -11.29 -20.11
CA TRP A 130 27.80 -10.37 -20.40
C TRP A 130 26.47 -11.08 -20.72
N GLN A 131 26.51 -12.26 -21.38
CA GLN A 131 25.29 -13.06 -21.62
C GLN A 131 24.75 -13.64 -20.31
N ARG A 132 25.63 -14.17 -19.45
CA ARG A 132 25.24 -14.68 -18.13
C ARG A 132 24.61 -13.58 -17.26
N LEU A 133 25.20 -12.37 -17.27
CA LEU A 133 24.65 -11.23 -16.57
C LEU A 133 23.28 -10.82 -17.11
N LEU A 134 23.08 -10.77 -18.43
CA LEU A 134 21.77 -10.46 -19.02
C LEU A 134 20.72 -11.50 -18.70
N VAL A 135 21.06 -12.78 -18.62
CA VAL A 135 20.13 -13.83 -18.18
C VAL A 135 19.69 -13.58 -16.74
N LEU A 136 20.63 -13.29 -15.82
CA LEU A 136 20.29 -13.03 -14.42
C LEU A 136 19.48 -11.74 -14.22
N PHE A 137 19.81 -10.67 -14.95
CA PHE A 137 19.03 -9.42 -14.87
C PHE A 137 17.66 -9.50 -15.55
N ALA A 138 17.43 -10.51 -16.39
CA ALA A 138 16.17 -10.64 -17.11
C ALA A 138 14.96 -10.92 -16.20
N GLY A 139 15.13 -11.73 -15.15
CA GLY A 139 14.08 -12.00 -14.16
C GLY A 139 13.59 -10.72 -13.46
N PRO A 140 14.47 -10.02 -12.73
CA PRO A 140 14.13 -8.73 -12.14
C PRO A 140 13.66 -7.69 -13.16
N GLY A 141 14.25 -7.67 -14.35
CA GLY A 141 13.87 -6.78 -15.44
C GLY A 141 12.42 -7.00 -15.91
N MET A 142 11.98 -8.25 -16.01
CA MET A 142 10.59 -8.56 -16.34
C MET A 142 9.62 -8.14 -15.23
N ASN A 143 10.01 -8.24 -13.98
CA ASN A 143 9.22 -7.73 -12.86
C ASN A 143 9.15 -6.18 -12.83
N LEU A 144 10.11 -5.46 -13.39
CA LEU A 144 9.99 -4.01 -13.63
C LEU A 144 9.19 -3.70 -14.89
N LEU A 145 9.20 -4.57 -15.89
CA LEU A 145 8.40 -4.41 -17.10
C LEU A 145 6.90 -4.67 -16.85
N LEU A 146 6.56 -5.59 -15.96
CA LEU A 146 5.17 -5.93 -15.63
C LEU A 146 4.34 -4.70 -15.18
N PRO A 147 4.78 -3.86 -14.24
CA PRO A 147 4.13 -2.60 -13.92
C PRO A 147 3.86 -1.71 -15.13
N VAL A 148 4.85 -1.55 -16.02
CA VAL A 148 4.70 -0.74 -17.24
C VAL A 148 3.56 -1.28 -18.11
N VAL A 149 3.50 -2.60 -18.32
CA VAL A 149 2.43 -3.25 -19.11
C VAL A 149 1.07 -3.06 -18.45
N ILE A 150 1.01 -3.22 -17.11
CA ILE A 150 -0.25 -3.02 -16.36
C ILE A 150 -0.71 -1.57 -16.46
N PHE A 151 0.19 -0.57 -16.30
CA PHE A 151 -0.16 0.84 -16.42
C PHE A 151 -0.64 1.20 -17.83
N ILE A 152 0.01 0.68 -18.88
CA ILE A 152 -0.47 0.88 -20.26
C ILE A 152 -1.89 0.33 -20.41
N GLY A 153 -2.16 -0.88 -19.91
CA GLY A 153 -3.49 -1.47 -19.91
C GLY A 153 -4.51 -0.68 -19.10
N ALA A 154 -4.14 -0.23 -17.90
CA ALA A 154 -4.99 0.58 -17.03
C ALA A 154 -5.34 1.94 -17.67
N LEU A 155 -4.34 2.63 -18.25
CA LEU A 155 -4.55 3.87 -18.99
C LEU A 155 -5.45 3.66 -20.22
N ALA A 156 -5.31 2.55 -20.95
CA ALA A 156 -6.15 2.27 -22.12
C ALA A 156 -7.62 2.01 -21.75
N VAL A 157 -7.87 1.33 -20.63
CA VAL A 157 -9.22 1.10 -20.10
C VAL A 157 -9.80 2.36 -19.45
N GLY A 158 -8.97 3.12 -18.79
CA GLY A 158 -9.30 4.29 -17.98
C GLY A 158 -9.10 4.00 -16.50
N MET A 159 -8.21 4.77 -15.89
CA MET A 159 -7.84 4.67 -14.48
C MET A 159 -8.55 5.75 -13.68
N PRO A 160 -9.27 5.40 -12.59
CA PRO A 160 -9.85 6.42 -11.72
C PRO A 160 -8.73 7.19 -11.02
N ARG A 161 -8.74 8.52 -11.15
CA ARG A 161 -7.82 9.42 -10.46
C ARG A 161 -8.56 10.58 -9.80
N PRO A 162 -8.07 11.07 -8.65
CA PRO A 162 -8.66 12.24 -7.99
C PRO A 162 -8.56 13.47 -8.90
N GLU A 163 -9.71 14.13 -9.18
CA GLU A 163 -9.73 15.39 -9.91
C GLU A 163 -9.15 16.50 -9.06
N PRO A 164 -8.55 17.57 -9.66
CA PRO A 164 -7.94 18.66 -8.92
C PRO A 164 -9.02 19.65 -8.40
N VAL A 165 -10.02 19.12 -7.69
CA VAL A 165 -11.12 19.87 -7.09
C VAL A 165 -10.95 19.91 -5.58
N ILE A 166 -11.03 21.13 -5.02
CA ILE A 166 -10.90 21.35 -3.57
C ILE A 166 -12.14 20.79 -2.88
N GLY A 167 -11.96 19.76 -2.07
CA GLY A 167 -13.02 19.13 -1.28
C GLY A 167 -13.16 19.70 0.13
N THR A 168 -12.04 20.10 0.74
CA THR A 168 -12.01 20.71 2.08
C THR A 168 -11.00 21.84 2.15
N ILE A 169 -11.30 22.82 3.01
CA ILE A 169 -10.39 23.92 3.38
C ILE A 169 -10.40 24.03 4.90
N GLU A 170 -9.24 23.97 5.52
CA GLU A 170 -9.13 24.15 6.96
C GLU A 170 -9.33 25.61 7.37
N PRO A 171 -10.15 25.90 8.38
CA PRO A 171 -10.36 27.27 8.85
C PRO A 171 -9.04 27.92 9.28
N GLY A 172 -8.83 29.19 8.85
CA GLY A 172 -7.61 29.94 9.18
C GLY A 172 -6.35 29.54 8.43
N SER A 173 -6.42 28.52 7.56
CA SER A 173 -5.32 28.06 6.72
C SER A 173 -4.88 29.09 5.67
N PRO A 174 -3.71 28.93 5.05
CA PRO A 174 -3.31 29.72 3.89
C PRO A 174 -4.34 29.74 2.77
N ALA A 175 -4.97 28.61 2.47
CA ALA A 175 -6.02 28.52 1.46
C ALA A 175 -7.26 29.35 1.81
N ALA A 176 -7.70 29.28 3.07
CA ALA A 176 -8.82 30.11 3.55
C ALA A 176 -8.50 31.61 3.47
N LYS A 177 -7.28 32.02 3.87
CA LYS A 177 -6.82 33.41 3.78
C LYS A 177 -6.69 33.91 2.33
N ALA A 178 -6.37 33.00 1.39
CA ALA A 178 -6.29 33.32 -0.03
C ALA A 178 -7.67 33.41 -0.73
N GLY A 179 -8.78 33.16 -0.03
CA GLY A 179 -10.13 33.23 -0.56
C GLY A 179 -10.52 32.05 -1.48
N LEU A 180 -9.81 30.93 -1.39
CA LEU A 180 -10.22 29.71 -2.06
C LEU A 180 -11.51 29.16 -1.45
N ALA A 181 -12.29 28.45 -2.24
CA ALA A 181 -13.56 27.85 -1.82
C ALA A 181 -13.61 26.35 -2.14
N VAL A 182 -14.39 25.62 -1.35
CA VAL A 182 -14.72 24.23 -1.66
C VAL A 182 -15.47 24.19 -3.00
N GLY A 183 -15.08 23.26 -3.89
CA GLY A 183 -15.58 23.16 -5.24
C GLY A 183 -14.71 23.87 -6.30
N ASP A 184 -13.76 24.70 -5.91
CA ASP A 184 -12.79 25.28 -6.84
C ASP A 184 -11.98 24.18 -7.51
N ARG A 185 -11.86 24.22 -8.84
CA ARG A 185 -10.97 23.36 -9.61
C ARG A 185 -9.61 24.03 -9.77
N VAL A 186 -8.58 23.43 -9.26
CA VAL A 186 -7.20 23.91 -9.44
C VAL A 186 -6.74 23.64 -10.88
N VAL A 187 -6.27 24.68 -11.56
CA VAL A 187 -5.83 24.64 -12.96
C VAL A 187 -4.31 24.71 -13.07
N ALA A 188 -3.67 25.50 -12.19
CA ALA A 188 -2.22 25.63 -12.16
C ALA A 188 -1.72 25.96 -10.76
N VAL A 189 -0.53 25.47 -10.44
CA VAL A 189 0.23 25.74 -9.20
C VAL A 189 1.64 26.18 -9.58
N GLY A 190 2.10 27.34 -9.08
CA GLY A 190 3.44 27.85 -9.37
C GLY A 190 3.73 28.09 -10.88
N GLY A 191 2.68 28.28 -11.68
CA GLY A 191 2.78 28.43 -13.14
C GLY A 191 2.73 27.11 -13.92
N THR A 192 2.81 25.96 -13.24
CA THR A 192 2.69 24.62 -13.86
C THR A 192 1.21 24.23 -13.92
N GLN A 193 0.74 23.79 -15.08
CA GLN A 193 -0.62 23.23 -15.21
C GLN A 193 -0.72 21.92 -14.47
N VAL A 194 -1.82 21.73 -13.73
CA VAL A 194 -2.14 20.51 -13.00
C VAL A 194 -3.35 19.84 -13.64
N GLN A 195 -3.32 18.52 -13.70
CA GLN A 195 -4.39 17.74 -14.27
C GLN A 195 -5.11 16.90 -13.21
N TRP A 196 -4.40 16.48 -12.18
CA TRP A 196 -4.89 15.63 -11.11
C TRP A 196 -4.56 16.21 -9.74
N TRP A 197 -5.25 15.72 -8.71
CA TRP A 197 -5.02 16.19 -7.35
C TRP A 197 -3.61 15.91 -6.84
N ASP A 198 -3.03 14.76 -7.24
CA ASP A 198 -1.67 14.41 -6.86
C ASP A 198 -0.66 15.47 -7.33
N ASP A 199 -0.86 16.03 -8.54
CA ASP A 199 0.00 17.10 -9.07
C ASP A 199 -0.07 18.36 -8.18
N VAL A 200 -1.28 18.68 -7.66
CA VAL A 200 -1.48 19.82 -6.74
C VAL A 200 -0.77 19.57 -5.42
N GLU A 201 -0.93 18.37 -4.86
CA GLU A 201 -0.38 18.02 -3.55
C GLU A 201 1.15 17.98 -3.59
N ASP A 202 1.74 17.36 -4.60
CA ASP A 202 3.20 17.27 -4.78
C ASP A 202 3.83 18.66 -4.96
N ASP A 203 3.23 19.52 -5.80
CA ASP A 203 3.72 20.87 -6.04
C ASP A 203 3.69 21.74 -4.77
N LEU A 204 2.63 21.65 -3.97
CA LEU A 204 2.52 22.40 -2.71
C LEU A 204 3.46 21.88 -1.63
N ARG A 205 3.54 20.57 -1.46
CA ARG A 205 4.41 19.92 -0.45
C ARG A 205 5.88 20.21 -0.67
N ALA A 206 6.32 20.31 -1.93
CA ALA A 206 7.71 20.57 -2.28
C ALA A 206 8.21 21.97 -1.91
N ARG A 207 7.35 22.90 -1.45
CA ARG A 207 7.65 24.34 -1.27
C ARG A 207 7.32 24.86 0.14
N PRO A 208 7.95 24.33 1.19
CA PRO A 208 7.67 24.78 2.56
C PRO A 208 8.00 26.27 2.75
N GLY A 209 7.09 27.03 3.33
CA GLY A 209 7.26 28.45 3.65
C GLY A 209 7.27 29.39 2.44
N GLU A 210 7.05 28.89 1.22
CA GLU A 210 7.03 29.73 0.02
C GLU A 210 5.67 30.37 -0.25
N SER A 211 5.68 31.44 -1.04
CA SER A 211 4.46 32.02 -1.62
C SER A 211 4.30 31.51 -3.05
N VAL A 212 3.23 30.78 -3.29
CA VAL A 212 2.98 30.08 -4.55
C VAL A 212 1.74 30.64 -5.25
N ALA A 213 1.86 31.06 -6.50
CA ALA A 213 0.71 31.46 -7.31
C ALA A 213 -0.16 30.23 -7.60
N ILE A 214 -1.46 30.34 -7.36
CA ILE A 214 -2.44 29.31 -7.69
C ILE A 214 -3.53 29.89 -8.58
N ARG A 215 -3.89 29.14 -9.61
CA ARG A 215 -5.01 29.46 -10.49
C ARG A 215 -6.10 28.43 -10.30
N VAL A 216 -7.31 28.92 -10.02
CA VAL A 216 -8.48 28.07 -9.87
C VAL A 216 -9.61 28.52 -10.79
N GLN A 217 -10.47 27.58 -11.13
CA GLN A 217 -11.72 27.81 -11.83
C GLN A 217 -12.87 27.61 -10.84
N ARG A 218 -13.63 28.69 -10.62
CA ARG A 218 -14.88 28.71 -9.84
C ARG A 218 -16.03 29.00 -10.77
N ASP A 219 -16.94 28.08 -10.95
CA ASP A 219 -18.00 28.11 -11.95
C ASP A 219 -17.43 28.40 -13.36
N ALA A 220 -17.71 29.55 -13.95
CA ALA A 220 -17.19 29.98 -15.25
C ALA A 220 -16.03 30.99 -15.14
N GLN A 221 -15.59 31.34 -13.93
CA GLN A 221 -14.57 32.37 -13.70
C GLN A 221 -13.23 31.76 -13.33
N THR A 222 -12.16 32.28 -13.92
CA THR A 222 -10.79 31.96 -13.53
C THR A 222 -10.33 32.98 -12.48
N ILE A 223 -9.84 32.49 -11.36
CA ILE A 223 -9.34 33.27 -10.24
C ILE A 223 -7.86 32.96 -10.06
N ASP A 224 -7.03 34.00 -10.14
CA ASP A 224 -5.61 33.94 -9.81
C ASP A 224 -5.41 34.52 -8.41
N THR A 225 -4.76 33.75 -7.53
CA THR A 225 -4.43 34.16 -6.16
C THR A 225 -3.07 33.60 -5.75
N SER A 226 -2.60 33.96 -4.57
CA SER A 226 -1.32 33.49 -4.03
C SER A 226 -1.52 32.83 -2.68
N LEU A 227 -0.89 31.69 -2.50
CA LEU A 227 -0.86 30.90 -1.27
C LEU A 227 0.47 31.14 -0.54
N SER A 228 0.44 31.70 0.65
CA SER A 228 1.62 31.73 1.54
C SER A 228 1.65 30.44 2.34
N LEU A 229 2.37 29.44 1.83
CA LEU A 229 2.43 28.12 2.45
C LEU A 229 3.09 28.18 3.83
N GLU A 230 2.53 27.45 4.78
CA GLU A 230 3.17 27.27 6.08
C GLU A 230 4.20 26.14 5.98
N ASP A 231 5.33 26.32 6.64
CA ASP A 231 6.33 25.27 6.84
C ASP A 231 5.88 24.39 8.00
N ARG A 232 5.52 23.14 7.72
CA ARG A 232 5.09 22.18 8.73
C ARG A 232 5.87 20.88 8.61
N THR A 233 6.14 20.28 9.75
CA THR A 233 6.61 18.90 9.76
C THR A 233 5.45 17.97 9.40
N GLY A 234 5.56 17.34 8.26
CA GLY A 234 4.59 16.36 7.76
C GLY A 234 5.28 15.05 7.40
N MET A 235 4.60 14.21 6.64
CA MET A 235 5.17 13.00 6.07
C MET A 235 5.48 13.25 4.59
N ASP A 236 6.64 12.82 4.13
CA ASP A 236 6.94 12.80 2.70
C ASP A 236 6.27 11.60 1.99
N ALA A 237 6.54 11.44 0.69
CA ALA A 237 5.98 10.37 -0.14
C ALA A 237 6.28 8.95 0.36
N VAL A 238 7.29 8.78 1.24
CA VAL A 238 7.69 7.49 1.83
C VAL A 238 7.33 7.36 3.32
N GLY A 239 6.47 8.27 3.83
CA GLY A 239 5.97 8.20 5.19
C GLY A 239 6.96 8.62 6.27
N ALA A 240 8.02 9.38 5.94
CA ALA A 240 8.94 9.88 6.94
C ALA A 240 8.74 11.38 7.24
N PRO A 241 9.06 11.82 8.46
CA PRO A 241 9.00 13.23 8.82
C PRO A 241 9.86 14.08 7.89
N ALA A 242 9.23 15.07 7.27
CA ALA A 242 9.88 16.04 6.40
C ALA A 242 9.24 17.42 6.57
N GLN A 243 9.96 18.48 6.26
CA GLN A 243 9.38 19.79 6.14
C GLN A 243 8.61 19.86 4.83
N ILE A 244 7.32 20.18 4.91
CA ILE A 244 6.41 20.26 3.77
C ILE A 244 5.70 21.60 3.73
N GLY A 245 5.40 22.07 2.52
CA GLY A 245 4.52 23.22 2.32
C GLY A 245 3.07 22.81 2.62
N TRP A 246 2.47 23.48 3.59
CA TRP A 246 1.10 23.21 3.98
C TRP A 246 0.18 24.39 3.60
N ALA A 247 -0.88 24.06 2.86
CA ALA A 247 -1.89 25.03 2.41
C ALA A 247 -3.22 24.92 3.16
N GLY A 248 -3.51 23.81 3.81
CA GLY A 248 -4.79 23.51 4.43
C GLY A 248 -5.89 23.14 3.44
N LEU A 249 -5.51 22.57 2.30
CA LEU A 249 -6.40 22.04 1.27
C LEU A 249 -6.52 20.51 1.39
N GLY A 250 -7.69 19.98 1.07
CA GLY A 250 -7.92 18.55 0.95
C GLY A 250 -8.82 18.22 -0.24
N HIS A 251 -8.58 17.06 -0.85
CA HIS A 251 -9.42 16.54 -1.94
C HIS A 251 -10.72 15.93 -1.43
N SER A 252 -10.68 15.23 -0.30
CA SER A 252 -11.86 14.61 0.30
C SER A 252 -12.88 15.67 0.69
N ARG A 253 -14.16 15.38 0.47
CA ARG A 253 -15.28 16.23 0.90
C ARG A 253 -15.71 15.84 2.32
N LEU A 254 -16.24 16.79 3.09
CA LEU A 254 -16.80 16.50 4.40
C LEU A 254 -18.12 15.73 4.25
N ALA A 255 -18.25 14.61 4.93
CA ALA A 255 -19.51 13.89 5.04
C ALA A 255 -20.58 14.78 5.70
N ALA A 256 -21.84 14.63 5.30
CA ALA A 256 -22.95 15.33 5.92
C ALA A 256 -23.31 14.74 7.30
N VAL A 257 -22.30 14.58 8.16
CA VAL A 257 -22.48 14.14 9.56
C VAL A 257 -22.56 15.36 10.46
N VAL A 258 -23.62 15.43 11.24
CA VAL A 258 -23.93 16.60 12.09
C VAL A 258 -23.16 16.52 13.41
N GLY A 259 -22.56 17.65 13.79
CA GLY A 259 -22.06 17.94 15.14
C GLY A 259 -22.85 19.09 15.75
N ILE A 260 -23.17 19.00 17.03
CA ILE A 260 -23.85 20.05 17.79
C ILE A 260 -22.92 20.44 18.95
N PRO A 261 -22.14 21.54 18.80
CA PRO A 261 -21.07 21.88 19.74
C PRO A 261 -21.55 22.66 20.99
N THR A 262 -22.74 23.25 20.96
CA THR A 262 -23.24 24.15 22.03
C THR A 262 -24.62 23.75 22.50
N ALA A 263 -24.92 23.97 23.79
CA ALA A 263 -26.19 23.61 24.41
C ALA A 263 -27.37 24.51 23.95
N ASP A 264 -27.09 25.72 23.57
CA ASP A 264 -28.04 26.73 23.09
C ASP A 264 -28.38 26.61 21.60
N ALA A 265 -27.80 25.62 20.92
CA ALA A 265 -28.07 25.38 19.48
C ALA A 265 -29.56 25.02 19.28
N PRO A 266 -30.29 25.67 18.34
CA PRO A 266 -31.66 25.30 18.00
C PRO A 266 -31.82 23.84 17.58
N ALA A 267 -30.75 23.21 17.11
CA ALA A 267 -30.73 21.78 16.82
C ALA A 267 -31.04 20.90 18.04
N ASN A 268 -30.69 21.33 19.27
CA ASN A 268 -30.96 20.58 20.49
C ASN A 268 -32.46 20.57 20.88
N GLU A 269 -33.25 21.51 20.36
CA GLU A 269 -34.70 21.52 20.54
C GLU A 269 -35.43 20.56 19.60
N THR A 270 -34.68 19.88 18.75
CA THR A 270 -35.16 18.91 17.75
C THR A 270 -34.74 17.47 18.11
N GLU A 271 -35.14 16.52 17.29
CA GLU A 271 -34.65 15.14 17.39
C GLU A 271 -33.28 14.90 16.75
N LEU A 272 -32.64 15.94 16.16
CA LEU A 272 -31.33 15.88 15.54
C LEU A 272 -30.25 15.67 16.62
N ARG A 273 -29.29 14.80 16.35
CA ARG A 273 -28.19 14.48 17.27
C ARG A 273 -26.84 14.54 16.60
N SER A 274 -25.80 14.83 17.37
CA SER A 274 -24.43 14.65 16.90
C SER A 274 -24.21 13.19 16.46
N GLY A 275 -23.66 13.00 15.27
CA GLY A 275 -23.48 11.70 14.63
C GLY A 275 -24.55 11.32 13.62
N ASP A 276 -25.64 12.06 13.51
CA ASP A 276 -26.64 11.85 12.46
C ASP A 276 -26.02 12.19 11.10
N ARG A 277 -26.09 11.25 10.15
CA ARG A 277 -25.70 11.48 8.77
C ARG A 277 -26.93 11.91 7.96
N VAL A 278 -26.92 13.12 7.48
CA VAL A 278 -27.98 13.64 6.59
C VAL A 278 -27.85 13.00 5.23
N VAL A 279 -28.94 12.37 4.75
CA VAL A 279 -28.99 11.70 3.43
C VAL A 279 -29.98 12.33 2.47
N ALA A 280 -30.93 13.16 2.97
CA ALA A 280 -31.82 13.94 2.13
C ALA A 280 -32.36 15.16 2.88
N VAL A 281 -32.64 16.26 2.15
CA VAL A 281 -33.32 17.47 2.62
C VAL A 281 -34.46 17.78 1.67
N ALA A 282 -35.68 17.98 2.18
CA ALA A 282 -36.88 18.21 1.38
C ALA A 282 -37.10 17.17 0.24
N GLY A 283 -36.68 15.93 0.45
CA GLY A 283 -36.75 14.83 -0.52
C GLY A 283 -35.55 14.74 -1.49
N GLU A 284 -34.68 15.76 -1.57
CA GLU A 284 -33.49 15.76 -2.41
C GLU A 284 -32.31 15.08 -1.70
N ALA A 285 -31.60 14.18 -2.39
CA ALA A 285 -30.46 13.46 -1.84
C ALA A 285 -29.29 14.40 -1.49
N VAL A 286 -28.60 14.10 -0.39
CA VAL A 286 -27.42 14.81 0.11
C VAL A 286 -26.23 13.86 0.10
N GLU A 287 -25.12 14.26 -0.50
CA GLU A 287 -23.89 13.46 -0.58
C GLU A 287 -22.83 13.91 0.44
N ASP A 288 -22.76 15.22 0.69
CA ASP A 288 -21.73 15.84 1.51
C ASP A 288 -22.29 17.03 2.32
N TRP A 289 -21.43 17.62 3.15
CA TRP A 289 -21.80 18.75 4.00
C TRP A 289 -22.23 19.99 3.21
N VAL A 290 -21.56 20.27 2.11
CA VAL A 290 -21.89 21.44 1.27
C VAL A 290 -23.28 21.26 0.64
N GLY A 291 -23.57 20.06 0.16
CA GLY A 291 -24.89 19.69 -0.35
C GLY A 291 -25.98 19.80 0.72
N PHE A 292 -25.68 19.39 1.95
CA PHE A 292 -26.59 19.58 3.09
C PHE A 292 -26.85 21.06 3.37
N ALA A 293 -25.78 21.86 3.52
CA ALA A 293 -25.90 23.28 3.83
C ALA A 293 -26.66 24.04 2.75
N SER A 294 -26.37 23.78 1.48
CA SER A 294 -27.01 24.42 0.34
C SER A 294 -28.52 24.09 0.27
N ARG A 295 -28.91 22.81 0.37
CA ARG A 295 -30.31 22.39 0.30
C ARG A 295 -31.10 22.87 1.49
N TYR A 296 -30.51 22.85 2.69
CA TYR A 296 -31.15 23.37 3.88
C TYR A 296 -31.37 24.91 3.79
N ALA A 297 -30.38 25.63 3.29
CA ALA A 297 -30.53 27.08 3.03
C ALA A 297 -31.59 27.36 1.96
N GLY A 298 -31.67 26.53 0.92
CA GLY A 298 -32.67 26.63 -0.15
C GLY A 298 -34.12 26.42 0.32
N ALA A 299 -34.33 25.76 1.45
CA ALA A 299 -35.65 25.62 2.07
C ALA A 299 -36.21 26.95 2.64
N GLY A 300 -35.39 27.99 2.67
CA GLY A 300 -35.80 29.34 3.10
C GLY A 300 -35.85 29.52 4.61
N ARG A 301 -36.63 30.50 5.05
CA ARG A 301 -36.85 30.81 6.46
C ARG A 301 -38.33 30.73 6.81
N GLY A 302 -38.62 30.18 7.97
CA GLY A 302 -39.97 30.02 8.49
C GLY A 302 -40.58 28.66 8.15
N GLY A 303 -41.28 28.06 9.11
CA GLY A 303 -41.81 26.71 9.00
C GLY A 303 -40.81 25.64 9.31
N THR A 304 -41.03 24.43 8.76
CA THR A 304 -40.19 23.25 8.98
C THR A 304 -39.76 22.64 7.66
N VAL A 305 -38.57 22.06 7.63
CA VAL A 305 -38.03 21.30 6.51
C VAL A 305 -37.86 19.83 6.92
N ALA A 306 -38.29 18.92 6.05
CA ALA A 306 -38.10 17.48 6.25
C ALA A 306 -36.65 17.10 5.95
N VAL A 307 -35.99 16.46 6.91
CA VAL A 307 -34.61 16.01 6.77
C VAL A 307 -34.57 14.52 7.10
N ARG A 308 -34.02 13.72 6.17
CA ARG A 308 -33.81 12.30 6.38
C ARG A 308 -32.38 12.08 6.84
N VAL A 309 -32.25 11.35 7.96
CA VAL A 309 -30.96 11.04 8.55
C VAL A 309 -30.78 9.54 8.75
N GLU A 310 -29.54 9.10 8.71
CA GLU A 310 -29.09 7.79 9.14
C GLU A 310 -28.39 7.91 10.49
N ARG A 311 -28.88 7.18 11.50
CA ARG A 311 -28.36 7.16 12.87
C ARG A 311 -27.84 5.79 13.21
N LEU A 312 -26.59 5.69 13.68
CA LEU A 312 -26.01 4.50 14.28
C LEU A 312 -26.32 4.51 15.78
N GLU A 313 -27.18 3.62 16.23
CA GLU A 313 -27.42 3.39 17.66
C GLU A 313 -26.36 2.42 18.21
N GLY A 314 -25.89 2.65 19.45
CA GLY A 314 -24.74 1.93 20.03
C GLY A 314 -24.83 0.41 19.89
N GLY A 315 -23.79 -0.21 19.33
CA GLY A 315 -23.69 -1.66 19.12
C GLY A 315 -24.33 -2.19 17.83
N GLN A 316 -24.98 -1.34 17.03
CA GLN A 316 -25.57 -1.76 15.74
C GLN A 316 -24.58 -1.52 14.60
N THR A 317 -24.53 -2.48 13.66
CA THR A 317 -23.72 -2.38 12.44
C THR A 317 -24.47 -1.74 11.28
N LYS A 318 -25.80 -1.60 11.38
CA LYS A 318 -26.64 -0.99 10.34
C LYS A 318 -27.28 0.28 10.86
N PRO A 319 -27.18 1.40 10.12
CA PRO A 319 -27.84 2.64 10.52
C PRO A 319 -29.36 2.52 10.40
N LYS A 320 -30.08 3.21 11.29
CA LYS A 320 -31.52 3.39 11.25
C LYS A 320 -31.83 4.68 10.50
N THR A 321 -32.68 4.62 9.50
CA THR A 321 -33.16 5.80 8.79
C THR A 321 -34.33 6.45 9.54
N LEU A 322 -34.24 7.76 9.78
CA LEU A 322 -35.24 8.57 10.47
C LEU A 322 -35.61 9.75 9.58
N GLU A 323 -36.89 10.17 9.62
CA GLU A 323 -37.35 11.44 9.04
C GLU A 323 -37.61 12.43 10.16
N LEU A 324 -36.85 13.53 10.16
CA LEU A 324 -36.92 14.59 11.14
C LEU A 324 -37.53 15.84 10.51
N LYS A 325 -38.23 16.62 11.33
CA LYS A 325 -38.71 17.96 10.94
C LYS A 325 -37.88 19.00 11.69
N LEU A 326 -37.03 19.70 10.95
CA LEU A 326 -36.18 20.75 11.49
C LEU A 326 -36.78 22.14 11.22
N PRO A 327 -36.57 23.14 12.09
CA PRO A 327 -36.96 24.51 11.80
C PRO A 327 -36.20 25.03 10.58
N ALA A 328 -36.84 25.76 9.68
CA ALA A 328 -36.19 26.37 8.52
C ALA A 328 -35.61 27.73 8.93
N LEU A 329 -34.31 27.77 9.27
CA LEU A 329 -33.61 28.96 9.79
C LEU A 329 -32.75 29.64 8.72
N GLY A 330 -32.71 29.11 7.49
CA GLY A 330 -32.03 29.70 6.33
C GLY A 330 -30.54 29.37 6.25
N SER A 331 -29.94 28.76 7.30
CA SER A 331 -28.59 28.21 7.20
C SER A 331 -28.35 27.15 8.29
N VAL A 332 -27.42 26.24 8.06
CA VAL A 332 -27.04 25.19 9.03
C VAL A 332 -26.33 25.77 10.25
N GLU A 333 -25.63 26.90 10.08
CA GLU A 333 -24.99 27.63 11.19
C GLU A 333 -26.05 28.23 12.13
N ALA A 334 -27.16 28.76 11.59
CA ALA A 334 -28.29 29.25 12.39
C ALA A 334 -28.98 28.12 13.15
N LEU A 335 -28.93 26.87 12.63
CA LEU A 335 -29.39 25.68 13.34
C LEU A 335 -28.43 25.29 14.48
N GLY A 336 -27.21 25.83 14.51
CA GLY A 336 -26.14 25.45 15.42
C GLY A 336 -25.49 24.13 15.07
N ALA A 337 -25.63 23.68 13.80
CA ALA A 337 -25.03 22.45 13.31
C ALA A 337 -23.69 22.75 12.61
N VAL A 338 -22.69 21.96 12.91
CA VAL A 338 -21.35 21.98 12.30
C VAL A 338 -21.03 20.60 11.74
N PRO A 339 -20.05 20.51 10.78
CA PRO A 339 -19.59 19.19 10.36
C PRO A 339 -18.89 18.47 11.53
N ALA A 340 -19.25 17.22 11.76
CA ALA A 340 -18.69 16.40 12.82
C ALA A 340 -17.31 15.84 12.42
N THR A 341 -16.31 16.71 12.32
CA THR A 341 -14.97 16.37 11.80
C THR A 341 -14.17 15.46 12.72
N VAL A 342 -14.39 15.55 14.03
CA VAL A 342 -13.74 14.69 15.03
C VAL A 342 -14.79 14.19 16.03
N LEU A 343 -15.69 13.35 15.53
CA LEU A 343 -16.71 12.70 16.34
C LEU A 343 -16.23 11.32 16.78
N VAL A 344 -16.24 11.06 18.08
CA VAL A 344 -15.87 9.77 18.66
C VAL A 344 -16.92 8.73 18.29
N ALA A 345 -16.53 7.67 17.59
CA ALA A 345 -17.37 6.50 17.33
C ALA A 345 -17.26 5.46 18.43
N GLY A 346 -16.14 5.43 19.14
CA GLY A 346 -15.86 4.54 20.25
C GLY A 346 -14.46 4.73 20.81
N THR A 347 -14.17 4.06 21.91
CA THR A 347 -12.86 4.03 22.55
C THR A 347 -12.34 2.58 22.59
N THR A 348 -11.02 2.43 22.48
CA THR A 348 -10.38 1.13 22.71
C THR A 348 -10.35 0.84 24.21
N PRO A 349 -10.85 -0.32 24.69
CA PRO A 349 -10.84 -0.66 26.11
C PRO A 349 -9.44 -0.54 26.73
N GLY A 350 -9.34 0.12 27.88
CA GLY A 350 -8.09 0.35 28.61
C GLY A 350 -7.18 1.44 28.03
N SER A 351 -7.58 2.08 26.93
CA SER A 351 -6.84 3.20 26.33
C SER A 351 -6.90 4.47 27.17
N PRO A 352 -6.04 5.48 26.90
CA PRO A 352 -6.13 6.78 27.56
C PRO A 352 -7.48 7.47 27.43
N ALA A 353 -8.16 7.35 26.28
CA ALA A 353 -9.48 7.93 26.05
C ALA A 353 -10.57 7.20 26.86
N ASP A 354 -10.49 5.87 26.96
CA ASP A 354 -11.40 5.06 27.76
C ASP A 354 -11.27 5.39 29.26
N LYS A 355 -10.03 5.47 29.76
CA LYS A 355 -9.74 5.90 31.15
C LYS A 355 -10.20 7.32 31.46
N ALA A 356 -10.23 8.19 30.45
CA ALA A 356 -10.71 9.56 30.54
C ALA A 356 -12.25 9.67 30.33
N GLU A 357 -12.94 8.54 30.20
CA GLU A 357 -14.41 8.44 30.03
C GLU A 357 -14.94 9.15 28.76
N LEU A 358 -14.14 9.25 27.70
CA LEU A 358 -14.65 9.61 26.39
C LEU A 358 -15.58 8.52 25.86
N ARG A 359 -16.67 8.91 25.20
CA ARG A 359 -17.73 8.00 24.74
C ARG A 359 -18.08 8.26 23.28
N ALA A 360 -18.71 7.28 22.67
CA ALA A 360 -19.32 7.47 21.36
C ALA A 360 -20.32 8.63 21.38
N GLY A 361 -20.26 9.50 20.38
CA GLY A 361 -21.08 10.71 20.28
C GLY A 361 -20.41 11.98 20.83
N ASP A 362 -19.24 11.89 21.48
CA ASP A 362 -18.46 13.07 21.87
C ASP A 362 -17.86 13.75 20.65
N LEU A 363 -18.13 15.03 20.48
CA LEU A 363 -17.54 15.86 19.43
C LEU A 363 -16.33 16.61 19.99
N ILE A 364 -15.12 16.24 19.56
CA ILE A 364 -13.90 16.96 19.94
C ILE A 364 -13.85 18.30 19.19
N VAL A 365 -13.74 19.40 19.93
CA VAL A 365 -13.79 20.76 19.39
C VAL A 365 -12.47 21.51 19.50
N ALA A 366 -11.63 21.19 20.51
CA ALA A 366 -10.32 21.83 20.66
C ALA A 366 -9.34 20.91 21.41
N VAL A 367 -8.04 21.14 21.16
CA VAL A 367 -6.92 20.53 21.89
C VAL A 367 -5.97 21.65 22.34
N ASP A 368 -5.64 21.69 23.64
CA ASP A 368 -4.83 22.75 24.28
C ASP A 368 -5.33 24.17 23.92
N GLY A 369 -6.65 24.35 23.82
CA GLY A 369 -7.30 25.61 23.45
C GLY A 369 -7.33 25.92 21.95
N ALA A 370 -6.60 25.19 21.11
CA ALA A 370 -6.64 25.36 19.66
C ALA A 370 -7.82 24.57 19.06
N PRO A 371 -8.66 25.19 18.21
CA PRO A 371 -9.77 24.49 17.57
C PRO A 371 -9.25 23.41 16.60
N VAL A 372 -9.96 22.29 16.54
CA VAL A 372 -9.59 21.15 15.68
C VAL A 372 -10.56 21.09 14.49
N GLY A 373 -10.05 21.30 13.29
CA GLY A 373 -10.84 21.32 12.06
C GLY A 373 -10.94 19.97 11.34
N SER A 374 -10.08 19.00 11.66
CA SER A 374 -10.08 17.68 11.01
C SER A 374 -9.52 16.59 11.93
N PHE A 375 -9.88 15.33 11.64
CA PHE A 375 -9.28 14.20 12.36
C PHE A 375 -7.77 14.07 12.09
N ALA A 376 -7.32 14.46 10.91
CA ALA A 376 -5.89 14.48 10.59
C ALA A 376 -5.14 15.49 11.46
N ALA A 377 -5.65 16.72 11.59
CA ALA A 377 -5.08 17.74 12.47
C ALA A 377 -5.08 17.29 13.94
N PHE A 378 -6.17 16.66 14.39
CA PHE A 378 -6.25 16.08 15.73
C PHE A 378 -5.19 14.99 15.95
N SER A 379 -5.07 14.05 15.02
CA SER A 379 -4.08 12.96 15.10
C SER A 379 -2.64 13.50 15.12
N GLU A 380 -2.37 14.56 14.36
CA GLU A 380 -1.07 15.22 14.33
C GLU A 380 -0.74 15.88 15.68
N LEU A 381 -1.69 16.61 16.30
CA LEU A 381 -1.51 17.20 17.62
C LEU A 381 -1.24 16.14 18.68
N VAL A 382 -1.96 15.00 18.62
CA VAL A 382 -1.76 13.87 19.55
C VAL A 382 -0.36 13.27 19.35
N ARG A 383 0.07 13.06 18.10
CA ARG A 383 1.39 12.52 17.78
C ARG A 383 2.51 13.48 18.19
N ALA A 384 2.38 14.76 17.84
CA ALA A 384 3.37 15.79 18.15
C ALA A 384 3.52 16.06 19.66
N SER A 385 2.56 15.63 20.47
CA SER A 385 2.63 15.76 21.93
C SER A 385 3.81 14.99 22.55
N GLY A 386 4.33 13.95 21.87
CA GLY A 386 5.39 13.08 22.40
C GLY A 386 5.00 12.37 23.71
N GLY A 387 3.71 12.14 23.94
CA GLY A 387 3.17 11.56 25.18
C GLY A 387 2.93 12.59 26.30
N ARG A 388 3.07 13.88 26.02
CA ARG A 388 2.66 14.96 26.95
C ARG A 388 1.13 14.95 27.09
N ALA A 389 0.64 15.17 28.33
CA ALA A 389 -0.79 15.26 28.56
C ALA A 389 -1.39 16.47 27.81
N LEU A 390 -2.50 16.22 27.10
CA LEU A 390 -3.25 17.20 26.30
C LEU A 390 -4.54 17.55 27.02
N GLN A 391 -4.95 18.82 26.95
CA GLN A 391 -6.28 19.26 27.37
C GLN A 391 -7.21 19.19 26.16
N ILE A 392 -8.20 18.29 26.21
CA ILE A 392 -9.16 18.07 25.15
C ILE A 392 -10.51 18.66 25.56
N ALA A 393 -11.00 19.61 24.77
CA ALA A 393 -12.36 20.13 24.88
C ALA A 393 -13.28 19.36 23.92
N TYR A 394 -14.40 18.86 24.43
CA TYR A 394 -15.41 18.15 23.64
C TYR A 394 -16.83 18.56 24.02
N ALA A 395 -17.75 18.37 23.09
CA ALA A 395 -19.18 18.56 23.32
C ALA A 395 -19.87 17.20 23.45
N ARG A 396 -20.66 17.03 24.51
CA ARG A 396 -21.52 15.86 24.74
C ARG A 396 -22.96 16.33 24.94
N ALA A 397 -23.85 15.92 24.05
CA ALA A 397 -25.22 16.40 24.03
C ALA A 397 -25.35 17.94 24.05
N GLY A 398 -24.43 18.64 23.38
CA GLY A 398 -24.34 20.10 23.31
C GLY A 398 -23.62 20.76 24.50
N GLU A 399 -23.38 20.06 25.61
CA GLU A 399 -22.60 20.59 26.72
C GLU A 399 -21.10 20.46 26.49
N ARG A 400 -20.37 21.57 26.74
CA ARG A 400 -18.91 21.58 26.60
C ARG A 400 -18.26 21.06 27.88
N HIS A 401 -17.37 20.09 27.68
CA HIS A 401 -16.57 19.48 28.73
C HIS A 401 -15.08 19.61 28.38
N GLU A 402 -14.22 19.56 29.38
CA GLU A 402 -12.77 19.54 29.23
C GLU A 402 -12.19 18.39 30.07
N ILE A 403 -11.30 17.65 29.44
CA ILE A 403 -10.59 16.54 30.06
C ILE A 403 -9.10 16.59 29.77
N ARG A 404 -8.31 16.00 30.65
CA ARG A 404 -6.87 15.84 30.45
C ARG A 404 -6.57 14.39 30.08
N VAL A 405 -5.98 14.20 28.90
CA VAL A 405 -5.67 12.86 28.37
C VAL A 405 -4.17 12.80 28.08
N GLN A 406 -3.50 11.76 28.55
CA GLN A 406 -2.09 11.52 28.27
C GLN A 406 -1.98 10.46 27.16
N PRO A 407 -1.53 10.84 25.94
CA PRO A 407 -1.31 9.89 24.86
C PRO A 407 -0.29 8.82 25.26
N GLN A 408 -0.51 7.60 24.82
CA GLN A 408 0.40 6.48 25.01
C GLN A 408 0.90 5.98 23.66
N MET A 409 2.11 5.39 23.68
CA MET A 409 2.64 4.70 22.52
C MET A 409 1.81 3.43 22.30
N LEU A 410 1.04 3.40 21.24
CA LEU A 410 0.16 2.28 20.88
C LEU A 410 0.39 1.90 19.42
N GLU A 411 0.17 0.65 19.10
CA GLU A 411 0.16 0.18 17.71
C GLU A 411 -1.11 0.68 17.01
N ALA A 412 -0.95 1.35 15.87
CA ALA A 412 -2.03 1.75 14.98
C ALA A 412 -1.94 0.98 13.67
N ASP A 413 -3.07 0.54 13.16
CA ASP A 413 -3.16 0.01 11.80
C ASP A 413 -3.10 1.17 10.80
N THR A 414 -2.16 1.13 9.88
CA THR A 414 -2.00 2.13 8.80
C THR A 414 -3.00 1.94 7.66
N GLY A 415 -3.92 0.97 7.78
CA GLY A 415 -4.86 0.59 6.70
C GLY A 415 -4.23 -0.35 5.66
N LEU A 416 -2.91 -0.54 5.71
CA LEU A 416 -2.17 -1.49 4.89
C LEU A 416 -1.88 -2.80 5.64
N GLY A 417 -2.42 -2.96 6.87
CA GLY A 417 -2.11 -4.11 7.73
C GLY A 417 -0.72 -4.06 8.37
N ILE A 418 -0.02 -2.94 8.26
CA ILE A 418 1.31 -2.72 8.85
C ILE A 418 1.12 -1.87 10.12
N PRO A 419 1.31 -2.40 11.34
CA PRO A 419 1.20 -1.63 12.56
C PRO A 419 2.35 -0.63 12.67
N GLU A 420 2.02 0.60 13.02
CA GLU A 420 2.96 1.65 13.34
C GLU A 420 2.80 2.02 14.83
N GLU A 421 3.91 2.06 15.56
CA GLU A 421 3.92 2.58 16.93
C GLU A 421 3.87 4.11 16.89
N ARG A 422 2.80 4.69 17.41
CA ARG A 422 2.65 6.15 17.52
C ARG A 422 1.89 6.55 18.77
N TYR A 423 2.04 7.80 19.18
CA TYR A 423 1.27 8.33 20.29
C TYR A 423 -0.20 8.45 19.90
N LEU A 424 -1.05 7.75 20.64
CA LEU A 424 -2.51 7.68 20.46
C LEU A 424 -3.21 7.85 21.78
N ILE A 425 -4.48 8.26 21.72
CA ILE A 425 -5.37 8.23 22.86
C ILE A 425 -6.36 7.05 22.81
N GLY A 426 -6.44 6.34 21.67
CA GLY A 426 -7.30 5.16 21.52
C GLY A 426 -8.76 5.48 21.27
N ILE A 427 -9.07 6.50 20.45
CA ILE A 427 -10.40 6.74 19.92
C ILE A 427 -10.54 6.18 18.51
N THR A 428 -11.73 5.72 18.18
CA THR A 428 -12.17 5.50 16.80
C THR A 428 -13.07 6.68 16.42
N ALA A 429 -12.81 7.33 15.30
CA ALA A 429 -13.64 8.43 14.81
C ALA A 429 -14.65 7.95 13.77
N HIS A 430 -15.80 8.62 13.68
CA HIS A 430 -16.69 8.47 12.54
C HIS A 430 -16.00 8.92 11.25
N ALA A 431 -16.33 8.28 10.13
CA ALA A 431 -15.85 8.70 8.83
C ALA A 431 -16.40 10.11 8.51
N ALA A 432 -15.58 11.12 8.78
CA ALA A 432 -15.93 12.53 8.55
C ALA A 432 -15.73 12.95 7.08
N ALA A 433 -15.14 12.08 6.25
CA ALA A 433 -14.82 12.36 4.87
C ALA A 433 -15.53 11.39 3.93
N VAL A 434 -15.96 11.91 2.79
CA VAL A 434 -16.37 11.15 1.61
C VAL A 434 -15.38 11.41 0.49
N GLN A 435 -15.29 10.48 -0.44
CA GLN A 435 -14.40 10.61 -1.58
C GLN A 435 -14.69 11.90 -2.35
N GLY A 436 -13.65 12.63 -2.71
CA GLY A 436 -13.74 13.80 -3.58
C GLY A 436 -14.10 13.43 -5.02
N ALA A 437 -14.10 14.43 -5.90
CA ALA A 437 -14.38 14.20 -7.33
C ALA A 437 -13.33 13.30 -7.97
N VAL A 438 -13.78 12.24 -8.65
CA VAL A 438 -12.91 11.28 -9.34
C VAL A 438 -13.18 11.35 -10.83
N GLY A 439 -12.13 11.60 -11.60
CA GLY A 439 -12.14 11.55 -13.05
C GLY A 439 -11.59 10.22 -13.57
N ILE A 440 -11.77 9.99 -14.85
CA ILE A 440 -11.21 8.84 -15.56
C ILE A 440 -10.02 9.30 -16.39
N ASP A 441 -8.84 8.88 -15.99
CA ASP A 441 -7.60 9.10 -16.73
C ASP A 441 -7.48 8.03 -17.81
N ARG A 442 -7.74 8.41 -19.04
CA ARG A 442 -7.70 7.49 -20.19
C ARG A 442 -6.75 8.00 -21.26
N GLU A 443 -5.78 7.15 -21.63
CA GLU A 443 -4.81 7.43 -22.69
C GLU A 443 -4.63 6.17 -23.54
N THR A 444 -4.98 6.27 -24.81
CA THR A 444 -4.90 5.16 -25.76
C THR A 444 -3.76 5.32 -26.78
N ASN A 445 -3.15 6.51 -26.84
CA ASN A 445 -2.02 6.75 -27.73
C ASN A 445 -0.73 6.12 -27.14
N PRO A 446 -0.14 5.10 -27.77
CA PRO A 446 1.05 4.45 -27.23
C PRO A 446 2.28 5.36 -27.13
N LEU A 447 2.36 6.43 -27.95
CA LEU A 447 3.45 7.41 -27.86
C LEU A 447 3.39 8.27 -26.60
N VAL A 448 2.22 8.33 -25.95
CA VAL A 448 1.99 9.04 -24.68
C VAL A 448 1.91 8.06 -23.52
N SER A 449 1.15 6.97 -23.67
CA SER A 449 0.93 6.02 -22.57
C SER A 449 2.19 5.26 -22.18
N VAL A 450 3.08 4.89 -23.13
CA VAL A 450 4.30 4.15 -22.81
C VAL A 450 5.28 4.99 -21.98
N PRO A 451 5.70 6.20 -22.40
CA PRO A 451 6.58 7.03 -21.57
C PRO A 451 5.97 7.34 -20.19
N ARG A 452 4.67 7.56 -20.13
CA ARG A 452 3.96 7.84 -18.89
C ARG A 452 3.95 6.63 -17.95
N ALA A 453 3.68 5.43 -18.46
CA ALA A 453 3.73 4.20 -17.69
C ALA A 453 5.14 3.90 -17.16
N VAL A 454 6.18 4.17 -17.97
CA VAL A 454 7.59 4.08 -17.53
C VAL A 454 7.87 5.09 -16.42
N GLY A 455 7.42 6.35 -16.55
CA GLY A 455 7.54 7.38 -15.52
C GLY A 455 6.89 6.93 -14.21
N MET A 456 5.62 6.53 -14.23
CA MET A 456 4.90 6.03 -13.05
C MET A 456 5.61 4.84 -12.37
N THR A 457 6.18 3.92 -13.17
CA THR A 457 6.95 2.80 -12.64
C THR A 457 8.26 3.26 -11.99
N ALA A 458 8.95 4.23 -12.61
CA ALA A 458 10.18 4.80 -12.07
C ALA A 458 9.94 5.55 -10.76
N ASP A 459 8.86 6.32 -10.65
CA ASP A 459 8.48 7.07 -9.44
C ASP A 459 8.19 6.11 -8.28
N LEU A 460 7.40 5.05 -8.51
CA LEU A 460 7.16 4.02 -7.50
C LEU A 460 8.44 3.27 -7.10
N THR A 461 9.32 3.00 -8.08
CA THR A 461 10.61 2.34 -7.81
C THR A 461 11.51 3.24 -6.96
N SER A 462 11.57 4.54 -7.26
CA SER A 462 12.36 5.52 -6.50
C SER A 462 11.82 5.65 -5.06
N THR A 463 10.51 5.69 -4.89
CA THR A 463 9.84 5.71 -3.59
C THR A 463 10.17 4.47 -2.76
N PHE A 464 10.12 3.29 -3.39
CA PHE A 464 10.51 2.04 -2.72
C PHE A 464 11.97 2.03 -2.30
N LEU A 465 12.89 2.47 -3.18
CA LEU A 465 14.33 2.58 -2.86
C LEU A 465 14.60 3.56 -1.72
N ALA A 466 13.88 4.69 -1.68
CA ALA A 466 13.97 5.64 -0.57
C ALA A 466 13.49 5.01 0.76
N GLY A 467 12.38 4.27 0.74
CA GLY A 467 11.88 3.51 1.89
C GLY A 467 12.87 2.44 2.37
N LEU A 468 13.47 1.68 1.44
CA LEU A 468 14.48 0.68 1.75
C LEU A 468 15.74 1.29 2.37
N LYS A 469 16.21 2.44 1.85
CA LYS A 469 17.33 3.19 2.44
C LYS A 469 17.05 3.54 3.89
N ARG A 470 15.86 4.04 4.21
CA ARG A 470 15.45 4.42 5.57
C ARG A 470 15.27 3.23 6.51
N LEU A 471 14.82 2.09 5.99
CA LEU A 471 14.77 0.85 6.75
C LEU A 471 16.18 0.42 7.18
N VAL A 472 17.17 0.56 6.29
CA VAL A 472 18.58 0.24 6.55
C VAL A 472 19.21 1.25 7.49
N SER A 473 18.90 2.56 7.38
CA SER A 473 19.39 3.61 8.30
C SER A 473 18.77 3.51 9.70
N GLY A 474 17.66 2.76 9.86
CA GLY A 474 16.97 2.60 11.13
C GLY A 474 15.94 3.68 11.44
N ASP A 475 15.63 4.56 10.47
CA ASP A 475 14.61 5.61 10.60
C ASP A 475 13.18 5.02 10.58
N VAL A 476 13.05 3.80 10.09
CA VAL A 476 11.79 3.05 10.03
C VAL A 476 11.90 1.77 10.86
N SER A 477 10.87 1.47 11.62
CA SER A 477 10.84 0.29 12.50
C SER A 477 10.89 -1.02 11.70
N ARG A 478 11.75 -1.95 12.12
CA ARG A 478 11.84 -3.30 11.53
C ARG A 478 10.55 -4.12 11.68
N LYS A 479 9.67 -3.73 12.59
CA LYS A 479 8.33 -4.33 12.76
C LYS A 479 7.42 -4.10 11.55
N GLN A 480 7.75 -3.13 10.68
CA GLN A 480 7.01 -2.87 9.44
C GLN A 480 7.31 -3.87 8.32
N LEU A 481 8.30 -4.75 8.49
CA LEU A 481 8.55 -5.81 7.54
C LEU A 481 7.42 -6.84 7.59
N ALA A 482 6.65 -6.89 6.51
CA ALA A 482 5.64 -7.92 6.32
C ALA A 482 6.29 -9.24 5.91
N GLY A 483 5.89 -10.33 6.55
CA GLY A 483 6.26 -11.67 6.13
C GLY A 483 5.25 -12.26 5.13
N PRO A 484 5.35 -13.55 4.82
CA PRO A 484 4.46 -14.21 3.85
C PRO A 484 2.97 -14.12 4.21
N ILE A 485 2.64 -14.13 5.51
CA ILE A 485 1.25 -14.01 5.99
C ILE A 485 0.75 -12.58 5.77
N GLY A 486 1.57 -11.57 6.10
CA GLY A 486 1.23 -10.17 5.87
C GLY A 486 1.04 -9.85 4.39
N ILE A 487 1.88 -10.39 3.50
CA ILE A 487 1.72 -10.24 2.04
C ILE A 487 0.40 -10.88 1.58
N ALA A 488 0.04 -12.05 2.12
CA ALA A 488 -1.22 -12.71 1.79
C ALA A 488 -2.44 -11.91 2.26
N GLU A 489 -2.38 -11.28 3.45
CA GLU A 489 -3.42 -10.37 3.94
C GLU A 489 -3.58 -9.13 3.03
N ILE A 490 -2.45 -8.51 2.64
CA ILE A 490 -2.45 -7.36 1.72
C ILE A 490 -3.09 -7.75 0.37
N ALA A 491 -2.70 -8.90 -0.19
CA ALA A 491 -3.24 -9.40 -1.44
C ALA A 491 -4.75 -9.66 -1.36
N HIS A 492 -5.20 -10.25 -0.25
CA HIS A 492 -6.62 -10.52 -0.02
C HIS A 492 -7.44 -9.24 0.16
N ASN A 493 -6.97 -8.31 0.99
CA ASN A 493 -7.63 -7.03 1.22
C ASN A 493 -7.76 -6.23 -0.08
N ALA A 494 -6.70 -6.22 -0.89
CA ALA A 494 -6.71 -5.57 -2.20
C ALA A 494 -7.71 -6.25 -3.16
N PHE A 495 -7.82 -7.58 -3.11
CA PHE A 495 -8.78 -8.33 -3.92
C PHE A 495 -10.24 -8.00 -3.54
N GLU A 496 -10.54 -7.88 -2.24
CA GLU A 496 -11.87 -7.48 -1.75
C GLU A 496 -12.22 -6.01 -2.07
N GLN A 497 -11.22 -5.12 -2.11
CA GLN A 497 -11.38 -3.72 -2.53
C GLN A 497 -11.64 -3.58 -4.03
N GLY A 498 -11.39 -4.63 -4.81
CA GLY A 498 -11.68 -4.68 -6.23
C GLY A 498 -10.45 -4.69 -7.13
N TRP A 499 -10.73 -4.76 -8.43
CA TRP A 499 -9.74 -5.03 -9.47
C TRP A 499 -8.58 -4.01 -9.51
N PHE A 500 -8.88 -2.71 -9.39
CA PHE A 500 -7.83 -1.68 -9.41
C PHE A 500 -6.90 -1.75 -8.20
N ALA A 501 -7.43 -1.96 -7.01
CA ALA A 501 -6.64 -2.11 -5.80
C ALA A 501 -5.73 -3.34 -5.90
N TYR A 502 -6.25 -4.44 -6.44
CA TYR A 502 -5.48 -5.66 -6.65
C TYR A 502 -4.33 -5.48 -7.65
N LEU A 503 -4.59 -4.79 -8.79
CA LEU A 503 -3.54 -4.48 -9.76
C LEU A 503 -2.48 -3.52 -9.20
N THR A 504 -2.89 -2.51 -8.44
CA THR A 504 -1.94 -1.60 -7.78
C THR A 504 -1.05 -2.35 -6.81
N THR A 505 -1.61 -3.26 -6.01
CA THR A 505 -0.85 -4.12 -5.11
C THR A 505 0.10 -5.05 -5.86
N LEU A 506 -0.34 -5.63 -6.97
CA LEU A 506 0.49 -6.45 -7.84
C LEU A 506 1.68 -5.67 -8.39
N ILE A 507 1.47 -4.41 -8.83
CA ILE A 507 2.53 -3.49 -9.28
C ILE A 507 3.56 -3.27 -8.16
N LEU A 508 3.09 -2.90 -6.95
CA LEU A 508 3.97 -2.61 -5.82
C LEU A 508 4.82 -3.84 -5.43
N ILE A 509 4.20 -5.02 -5.34
CA ILE A 509 4.93 -6.25 -5.00
C ILE A 509 5.88 -6.65 -6.13
N SER A 510 5.51 -6.42 -7.39
CA SER A 510 6.40 -6.67 -8.55
C SER A 510 7.68 -5.83 -8.49
N ILE A 511 7.54 -4.53 -8.22
CA ILE A 511 8.67 -3.62 -8.06
C ILE A 511 9.53 -4.04 -6.86
N ASN A 512 8.91 -4.37 -5.72
CA ASN A 512 9.62 -4.82 -4.53
C ASN A 512 10.44 -6.08 -4.82
N LEU A 513 9.82 -7.07 -5.47
CA LEU A 513 10.49 -8.31 -5.84
C LEU A 513 11.65 -8.06 -6.81
N ALA A 514 11.47 -7.18 -7.81
CA ALA A 514 12.52 -6.81 -8.74
C ALA A 514 13.72 -6.17 -8.03
N VAL A 515 13.46 -5.17 -7.17
CA VAL A 515 14.53 -4.44 -6.45
C VAL A 515 15.23 -5.35 -5.45
N LEU A 516 14.49 -6.15 -4.69
CA LEU A 516 15.08 -7.08 -3.72
C LEU A 516 15.96 -8.13 -4.42
N ASN A 517 15.53 -8.67 -5.57
CA ASN A 517 16.31 -9.63 -6.35
C ASN A 517 17.56 -9.01 -6.98
N LEU A 518 17.60 -7.68 -7.17
CA LEU A 518 18.81 -6.98 -7.63
C LEU A 518 19.82 -6.67 -6.50
N LEU A 519 19.44 -6.87 -5.24
CA LEU A 519 20.37 -6.68 -4.12
C LEU A 519 21.55 -7.67 -4.20
N PRO A 520 22.76 -7.26 -3.75
CA PRO A 520 23.94 -8.12 -3.76
C PRO A 520 23.93 -9.20 -2.67
N ILE A 521 22.81 -9.92 -2.54
CA ILE A 521 22.64 -11.03 -1.61
C ILE A 521 22.86 -12.33 -2.38
N PRO A 522 23.83 -13.17 -2.00
CA PRO A 522 24.33 -14.30 -2.81
C PRO A 522 23.33 -15.34 -3.28
N VAL A 523 22.16 -15.41 -2.66
CA VAL A 523 21.07 -16.33 -3.03
C VAL A 523 20.15 -15.74 -4.10
N LEU A 524 20.16 -14.42 -4.26
CA LEU A 524 19.35 -13.67 -5.21
C LEU A 524 20.12 -13.43 -6.52
N ASP A 525 19.39 -13.10 -7.58
CA ASP A 525 20.00 -12.87 -8.91
C ASP A 525 21.09 -11.80 -8.89
N GLY A 526 20.88 -10.70 -8.15
CA GLY A 526 21.87 -9.63 -7.99
C GLY A 526 23.15 -10.09 -7.32
N GLY A 527 23.06 -11.00 -6.35
CA GLY A 527 24.25 -11.61 -5.73
C GLY A 527 24.98 -12.56 -6.66
N GLN A 528 24.27 -13.37 -7.43
CA GLN A 528 24.86 -14.23 -8.46
C GLN A 528 25.48 -13.38 -9.58
N ALA A 529 24.82 -12.31 -10.00
CA ALA A 529 25.34 -11.37 -10.97
C ALA A 529 26.64 -10.70 -10.47
N LEU A 530 26.72 -10.33 -9.19
CA LEU A 530 27.94 -9.81 -8.58
C LEU A 530 29.09 -10.83 -8.63
N LEU A 531 28.83 -12.09 -8.31
CA LEU A 531 29.84 -13.15 -8.39
C LEU A 531 30.35 -13.33 -9.82
N ILE A 532 29.46 -13.36 -10.82
CA ILE A 532 29.83 -13.46 -12.23
C ILE A 532 30.62 -12.20 -12.68
N ALA A 533 30.25 -11.02 -12.20
CA ALA A 533 30.99 -9.79 -12.49
C ALA A 533 32.43 -9.84 -11.94
N ILE A 534 32.59 -10.35 -10.70
CA ILE A 534 33.92 -10.57 -10.09
C ILE A 534 34.74 -11.56 -10.92
N GLU A 535 34.16 -12.67 -11.39
CA GLU A 535 34.83 -13.61 -12.29
C GLU A 535 35.28 -12.94 -13.59
N GLY A 536 34.42 -12.08 -14.16
CA GLY A 536 34.75 -11.31 -15.36
C GLY A 536 35.93 -10.38 -15.17
N VAL A 537 36.01 -9.67 -14.05
CA VAL A 537 37.14 -8.78 -13.72
C VAL A 537 38.40 -9.59 -13.44
N LYS A 538 38.28 -10.68 -12.68
CA LYS A 538 39.39 -11.58 -12.34
C LYS A 538 39.90 -12.38 -13.53
N ARG A 539 39.10 -12.53 -14.58
CA ARG A 539 39.35 -13.37 -15.77
C ARG A 539 39.62 -14.85 -15.45
N SER A 540 39.09 -15.32 -14.33
CA SER A 540 39.18 -16.71 -13.92
C SER A 540 37.98 -17.06 -13.04
N PRO A 541 37.46 -18.29 -13.11
CA PRO A 541 36.34 -18.73 -12.28
C PRO A 541 36.70 -18.66 -10.81
N LEU A 542 35.70 -18.39 -9.96
CA LEU A 542 35.84 -18.50 -8.51
C LEU A 542 35.93 -19.98 -8.14
N SER A 543 36.72 -20.29 -7.08
CA SER A 543 36.78 -21.66 -6.59
C SER A 543 35.42 -22.12 -6.08
N ILE A 544 35.11 -23.40 -6.23
CA ILE A 544 33.86 -24.03 -5.72
C ILE A 544 33.69 -23.69 -4.24
N ARG A 545 34.76 -23.83 -3.44
CA ARG A 545 34.74 -23.52 -2.01
C ARG A 545 34.36 -22.07 -1.71
N THR A 546 34.82 -21.10 -2.53
CA THR A 546 34.47 -19.69 -2.36
C THR A 546 32.99 -19.45 -2.68
N ARG A 547 32.47 -20.05 -3.75
CA ARG A 547 31.05 -19.98 -4.13
C ARG A 547 30.17 -20.56 -3.02
N ASP A 548 30.52 -21.76 -2.48
CA ASP A 548 29.77 -22.43 -1.41
C ASP A 548 29.71 -21.57 -0.13
N ILE A 549 30.87 -21.00 0.29
CA ILE A 549 30.90 -20.15 1.49
C ILE A 549 30.02 -18.91 1.30
N VAL A 550 30.13 -18.23 0.15
CA VAL A 550 29.35 -17.05 -0.15
C VAL A 550 27.87 -17.38 -0.21
N GLN A 551 27.50 -18.51 -0.82
CA GLN A 551 26.12 -18.98 -0.90
C GLN A 551 25.58 -19.34 0.49
N GLN A 552 26.36 -20.02 1.35
CA GLN A 552 25.97 -20.33 2.73
C GLN A 552 25.71 -19.06 3.55
N ILE A 553 26.56 -18.03 3.41
CA ILE A 553 26.34 -16.73 4.06
C ILE A 553 25.01 -16.15 3.56
N GLY A 554 24.77 -16.14 2.26
CA GLY A 554 23.54 -15.63 1.67
C GLY A 554 22.28 -16.35 2.18
N VAL A 555 22.31 -17.70 2.19
CA VAL A 555 21.22 -18.51 2.75
C VAL A 555 20.99 -18.19 4.22
N THR A 556 22.06 -18.07 5.02
CA THR A 556 21.95 -17.74 6.45
C THR A 556 21.29 -16.38 6.66
N VAL A 557 21.72 -15.34 5.92
CA VAL A 557 21.11 -14.00 5.97
C VAL A 557 19.64 -14.06 5.57
N MET A 558 19.31 -14.76 4.49
CA MET A 558 17.94 -14.89 4.01
C MET A 558 17.04 -15.62 5.01
N VAL A 559 17.53 -16.73 5.63
CA VAL A 559 16.79 -17.44 6.67
C VAL A 559 16.58 -16.57 7.91
N MET A 560 17.58 -15.76 8.30
CA MET A 560 17.42 -14.80 9.40
C MET A 560 16.37 -13.73 9.09
N LEU A 561 16.40 -13.13 7.89
CA LEU A 561 15.43 -12.11 7.49
C LEU A 561 14.01 -12.70 7.39
N MET A 562 13.89 -13.89 6.80
CA MET A 562 12.59 -14.58 6.70
C MET A 562 12.07 -14.99 8.08
N GLY A 563 12.96 -15.48 8.97
CA GLY A 563 12.62 -15.78 10.36
C GLY A 563 12.14 -14.54 11.12
N LEU A 564 12.80 -13.40 10.93
CA LEU A 564 12.36 -12.11 11.52
C LEU A 564 11.00 -11.68 10.99
N ALA A 565 10.78 -11.74 9.67
CA ALA A 565 9.51 -11.38 9.05
C ALA A 565 8.38 -12.31 9.51
N PHE A 566 8.64 -13.62 9.57
CA PHE A 566 7.69 -14.60 10.08
C PHE A 566 7.39 -14.40 11.58
N TRP A 567 8.40 -14.05 12.38
CA TRP A 567 8.22 -13.69 13.79
C TRP A 567 7.34 -12.43 13.94
N ASN A 568 7.55 -11.42 13.10
CA ASN A 568 6.69 -10.23 13.08
C ASN A 568 5.24 -10.60 12.75
N ASP A 569 5.01 -11.41 11.70
CA ASP A 569 3.68 -11.87 11.34
C ASP A 569 3.02 -12.65 12.49
N LEU A 570 3.75 -13.60 13.09
CA LEU A 570 3.23 -14.44 14.18
C LEU A 570 2.91 -13.59 15.42
N SER A 571 3.77 -12.63 15.76
CA SER A 571 3.53 -11.75 16.92
C SER A 571 2.28 -10.89 16.75
N ARG A 572 1.97 -10.45 15.52
CA ARG A 572 0.73 -9.72 15.19
C ARG A 572 -0.52 -10.59 15.37
N HIS A 573 -0.45 -11.83 14.90
CA HIS A 573 -1.57 -12.76 15.00
C HIS A 573 -1.73 -13.35 16.39
N TRP A 574 -0.65 -13.42 17.17
CA TRP A 574 -0.69 -13.94 18.54
C TRP A 574 -1.54 -13.08 19.46
N SER A 575 -1.43 -11.76 19.39
CA SER A 575 -2.29 -10.85 20.16
C SER A 575 -3.76 -11.04 19.80
N ARG A 576 -4.10 -11.06 18.51
CA ARG A 576 -5.46 -11.31 18.02
C ARG A 576 -5.99 -12.70 18.44
N PHE A 577 -5.12 -13.72 18.41
CA PHE A 577 -5.47 -15.07 18.83
C PHE A 577 -5.73 -15.14 20.35
N VAL A 578 -4.90 -14.50 21.16
CA VAL A 578 -5.08 -14.42 22.62
C VAL A 578 -6.37 -13.67 22.97
N ASP A 579 -6.66 -12.57 22.30
CA ASP A 579 -7.90 -11.80 22.49
C ASP A 579 -9.13 -12.61 22.06
N TRP A 580 -9.05 -13.35 20.97
CA TRP A 580 -10.12 -14.27 20.55
C TRP A 580 -10.34 -15.39 21.57
N VAL A 581 -9.28 -15.99 22.10
CA VAL A 581 -9.36 -17.03 23.13
C VAL A 581 -9.98 -16.47 24.41
N ARG A 582 -9.54 -15.28 24.86
CA ARG A 582 -10.11 -14.61 26.04
C ARG A 582 -11.60 -14.34 25.88
N HIS A 583 -11.97 -13.78 24.73
CA HIS A 583 -13.37 -13.48 24.43
C HIS A 583 -14.23 -14.75 24.32
N SER A 584 -13.69 -15.83 23.72
CA SER A 584 -14.38 -17.13 23.61
C SER A 584 -14.46 -17.88 24.92
N ALA A 585 -13.50 -17.67 25.82
CA ALA A 585 -13.45 -18.28 27.15
C ALA A 585 -14.19 -17.48 28.23
N GLY A 586 -14.72 -16.30 27.87
CA GLY A 586 -15.44 -15.43 28.84
C GLY A 586 -14.51 -14.82 29.91
N LEU A 587 -13.21 -14.70 29.63
CA LEU A 587 -12.16 -14.18 30.51
C LEU A 587 -11.86 -12.71 30.19
#